data_8a0646f547e97688b1895434f97e2fb5
#
_entry.id   8a0646f547e97688b1895434f97e2fb5
#
_cell.length_a   1.000
_cell.length_b   1.000
_cell.length_c   1.000
_cell.angle_alpha   90.00
_cell.angle_beta   90.00
_cell.angle_gamma   90.00
#
_symmetry.space_group_name_H-M   'P 1'
#
loop_
_entity.id
_entity.type
_entity.pdbx_description
1 polymer ?
#
loop_
_entity_poly.entity_id
_entity_poly.type
_entity_poly.pdbx_seq_one_letter_code
_entity_poly.pdbx_strand_id
1 'polypeptide(L)'
;NTDSTSVSLGFDAARRSEIFRLSVAGSYFTEEQKDLSTKESHMTADNWYLKGQADWFFTAKNFFYLNAKYERDRIALLDYRFMPGVGYGYQWIERDNFNFSTEAGLTYTKEEYMDEDGEKNDFMTARFAYHLDYTVLSKVKLYHNLEYIPNLEDSGVFLVNADAGVQAPLTARLSLDSKIVYAYNSSPADDRYRTDTRYLVGLSWLF
;
A
#
# COMPACT_ATOMS: atom_id res chain seq x y z
N ASN A 1 15.03 19.57 20.34
CA ASN A 1 15.60 18.21 20.41
C ASN A 1 14.48 17.23 20.67
N THR A 2 14.19 16.36 19.72
CA THR A 2 13.16 15.30 19.81
C THR A 2 13.84 13.95 19.72
N ASP A 3 13.32 12.99 20.49
CA ASP A 3 13.65 11.57 20.39
C ASP A 3 12.44 10.85 19.77
N SER A 4 12.64 10.00 18.77
CA SER A 4 11.55 9.28 18.13
C SER A 4 11.75 7.77 18.22
N THR A 5 10.67 7.08 18.50
CA THR A 5 10.61 5.63 18.50
C THR A 5 9.52 5.17 17.56
N SER A 6 9.89 4.34 16.58
CA SER A 6 8.91 3.78 15.63
C SER A 6 8.91 2.26 15.62
N VAL A 7 7.75 1.68 15.39
CA VAL A 7 7.56 0.24 15.17
C VAL A 7 6.84 0.05 13.84
N SER A 8 7.43 -0.77 12.97
CA SER A 8 6.82 -1.17 11.71
C SER A 8 6.74 -2.69 11.62
N LEU A 9 5.55 -3.20 11.37
CA LEU A 9 5.29 -4.60 11.10
C LEU A 9 4.57 -4.72 9.77
N GLY A 10 4.98 -5.66 8.92
CA GLY A 10 4.33 -5.87 7.64
C GLY A 10 4.46 -7.31 7.19
N PHE A 11 3.52 -7.73 6.38
CA PHE A 11 3.58 -8.99 5.69
C PHE A 11 3.00 -8.84 4.29
N ASP A 12 3.52 -9.62 3.36
CA ASP A 12 2.95 -9.84 2.06
C ASP A 12 3.12 -11.32 1.67
N ALA A 13 2.09 -11.88 1.05
CA ALA A 13 2.12 -13.22 0.55
C ALA A 13 1.36 -13.28 -0.77
N ALA A 14 1.93 -13.97 -1.74
CA ALA A 14 1.28 -14.22 -3.01
C ALA A 14 1.49 -15.68 -3.44
N ARG A 15 0.44 -16.26 -4.02
CA ARG A 15 0.50 -17.59 -4.63
C ARG A 15 -0.06 -17.52 -6.04
N ARG A 16 0.75 -17.90 -7.01
CA ARG A 16 0.42 -17.98 -8.43
C ARG A 16 0.22 -19.44 -8.84
N SER A 17 -0.91 -19.71 -9.49
CA SER A 17 -1.15 -20.93 -10.26
C SER A 17 -1.36 -20.56 -11.74
N GLU A 18 -1.61 -21.53 -12.61
CA GLU A 18 -1.83 -21.25 -14.04
C GLU A 18 -3.00 -20.30 -14.30
N ILE A 19 -4.08 -20.45 -13.55
CA ILE A 19 -5.34 -19.71 -13.75
C ILE A 19 -5.70 -18.73 -12.62
N PHE A 20 -5.01 -18.81 -11.47
CA PHE A 20 -5.28 -17.91 -10.33
C PHE A 20 -4.02 -17.36 -9.72
N ARG A 21 -4.09 -16.10 -9.27
CA ARG A 21 -3.14 -15.51 -8.34
C ARG A 21 -3.90 -14.96 -7.15
N LEU A 22 -3.51 -15.36 -5.96
CA LEU A 22 -4.04 -14.83 -4.71
C LEU A 22 -2.92 -14.06 -4.03
N SER A 23 -3.20 -12.85 -3.57
CA SER A 23 -2.28 -12.03 -2.80
C SER A 23 -2.96 -11.44 -1.59
N VAL A 24 -2.23 -11.35 -0.50
CA VAL A 24 -2.63 -10.68 0.73
C VAL A 24 -1.45 -9.90 1.28
N ALA A 25 -1.69 -8.69 1.75
CA ALA A 25 -0.68 -7.88 2.39
C ALA A 25 -1.29 -7.05 3.51
N GLY A 26 -0.49 -6.78 4.54
CA GLY A 26 -0.89 -5.93 5.64
C GLY A 26 0.32 -5.21 6.23
N SER A 27 0.06 -4.06 6.84
CA SER A 27 1.07 -3.27 7.52
C SER A 27 0.48 -2.59 8.74
N TYR A 28 1.26 -2.52 9.80
CA TYR A 28 1.03 -1.69 10.99
C TYR A 28 2.25 -0.81 11.19
N PHE A 29 2.03 0.48 11.38
CA PHE A 29 3.08 1.45 11.65
C PHE A 29 2.66 2.40 12.76
N THR A 30 3.53 2.58 13.75
CA THR A 30 3.34 3.56 14.82
C THR A 30 4.66 4.29 15.09
N GLU A 31 4.55 5.57 15.39
CA GLU A 31 5.68 6.42 15.78
C GLU A 31 5.26 7.35 16.91
N GLU A 32 6.09 7.38 17.94
CA GLU A 32 5.98 8.31 19.07
C GLU A 32 7.20 9.24 19.08
N GLN A 33 6.94 10.52 19.19
CA GLN A 33 7.95 11.57 19.26
C GLN A 33 7.92 12.20 20.64
N LYS A 34 9.07 12.24 21.32
CA LYS A 34 9.26 12.84 22.63
C LYS A 34 10.06 14.13 22.52
N ASP A 35 9.49 15.21 22.98
CA ASP A 35 10.23 16.47 23.18
C ASP A 35 11.12 16.36 24.42
N LEU A 36 12.42 16.50 24.26
CA LEU A 36 13.41 16.37 25.32
C LEU A 36 13.41 17.58 26.29
N SER A 37 12.84 18.70 25.88
CA SER A 37 12.75 19.92 26.70
C SER A 37 11.52 19.91 27.61
N THR A 38 10.36 19.53 27.11
CA THR A 38 9.10 19.46 27.86
C THR A 38 8.85 18.07 28.47
N LYS A 39 9.56 17.05 27.97
CA LYS A 39 9.34 15.61 28.28
C LYS A 39 7.97 15.07 27.87
N GLU A 40 7.23 15.83 27.08
CA GLU A 40 5.96 15.37 26.52
C GLU A 40 6.18 14.44 25.33
N SER A 41 5.34 13.41 25.26
CA SER A 41 5.33 12.45 24.15
C SER A 41 4.08 12.66 23.31
N HIS A 42 4.24 12.71 21.99
CA HIS A 42 3.13 12.80 21.05
C HIS A 42 3.25 11.71 20.01
N MET A 43 2.13 11.04 19.74
CA MET A 43 2.05 10.06 18.66
C MET A 43 2.00 10.81 17.32
N THR A 44 2.95 10.52 16.44
CA THR A 44 3.08 11.17 15.12
C THR A 44 2.64 10.27 13.98
N ALA A 45 2.55 8.95 14.21
CA ALA A 45 1.94 8.00 13.30
C ALA A 45 1.27 6.86 14.07
N ASP A 46 0.08 6.42 13.62
CA ASP A 46 -0.62 5.23 14.11
C ASP A 46 -1.60 4.77 13.02
N ASN A 47 -1.13 3.93 12.13
CA ASN A 47 -1.91 3.46 11.01
C ASN A 47 -1.69 1.98 10.72
N TRP A 48 -2.70 1.37 10.11
CA TRP A 48 -2.61 0.01 9.60
C TRP A 48 -3.52 -0.20 8.40
N TYR A 49 -3.16 -1.17 7.59
CA TYR A 49 -4.03 -1.66 6.52
C TYR A 49 -3.93 -3.16 6.35
N LEU A 50 -4.99 -3.72 5.77
CA LEU A 50 -5.05 -5.07 5.22
C LEU A 50 -5.61 -5.00 3.82
N LYS A 51 -4.94 -5.63 2.84
CA LYS A 51 -5.43 -5.74 1.47
C LYS A 51 -5.35 -7.19 0.97
N GLY A 52 -6.31 -7.56 0.15
CA GLY A 52 -6.34 -8.84 -0.55
C GLY A 52 -6.74 -8.65 -2.00
N GLN A 53 -6.22 -9.51 -2.89
CA GLN A 53 -6.58 -9.53 -4.30
C GLN A 53 -6.59 -10.97 -4.82
N ALA A 54 -7.60 -11.27 -5.62
CA ALA A 54 -7.74 -12.54 -6.34
C ALA A 54 -7.84 -12.24 -7.83
N ASP A 55 -6.90 -12.78 -8.61
CA ASP A 55 -6.84 -12.64 -10.06
C ASP A 55 -7.23 -13.95 -10.71
N TRP A 56 -8.10 -13.87 -11.70
CA TRP A 56 -8.47 -14.98 -12.56
C TRP A 56 -7.91 -14.74 -13.97
N PHE A 57 -6.94 -15.56 -14.36
CA PHE A 57 -6.31 -15.52 -15.67
C PHE A 57 -7.12 -16.32 -16.69
N PHE A 58 -7.70 -15.65 -17.66
CA PHE A 58 -8.39 -16.29 -18.76
C PHE A 58 -7.51 -16.47 -20.01
N THR A 59 -6.33 -15.86 -20.00
CA THR A 59 -5.18 -16.15 -20.90
C THR A 59 -3.90 -16.10 -20.08
N ALA A 60 -2.76 -16.46 -20.67
CA ALA A 60 -1.47 -16.36 -19.98
C ALA A 60 -1.13 -14.92 -19.52
N LYS A 61 -1.75 -13.88 -20.12
CA LYS A 61 -1.44 -12.48 -19.86
C LYS A 61 -2.62 -11.66 -19.33
N ASN A 62 -3.84 -12.08 -19.63
CA ASN A 62 -5.04 -11.30 -19.30
C ASN A 62 -5.73 -11.88 -18.10
N PHE A 63 -6.10 -11.04 -17.15
CA PHE A 63 -6.81 -11.45 -15.95
C PHE A 63 -7.87 -10.44 -15.54
N PHE A 64 -8.94 -10.94 -14.94
CA PHE A 64 -9.84 -10.14 -14.13
C PHE A 64 -9.41 -10.25 -12.67
N TYR A 65 -9.58 -9.17 -11.91
CA TYR A 65 -9.32 -9.19 -10.49
C TYR A 65 -10.51 -8.74 -9.65
N LEU A 66 -10.56 -9.27 -8.44
CA LEU A 66 -11.35 -8.79 -7.33
C LEU A 66 -10.40 -8.44 -6.20
N ASN A 67 -10.50 -7.23 -5.66
CA ASN A 67 -9.67 -6.80 -4.54
C ASN A 67 -10.50 -6.15 -3.44
N ALA A 68 -9.93 -6.08 -2.26
CA ALA A 68 -10.43 -5.27 -1.16
C ALA A 68 -9.26 -4.75 -0.33
N LYS A 69 -9.37 -3.49 0.12
CA LYS A 69 -8.47 -2.89 1.10
C LYS A 69 -9.29 -2.33 2.25
N TYR A 70 -8.80 -2.56 3.45
CA TYR A 70 -9.29 -1.92 4.67
C TYR A 70 -8.13 -1.21 5.36
N GLU A 71 -8.31 0.04 5.73
CA GLU A 71 -7.27 0.82 6.39
C GLU A 71 -7.84 1.73 7.47
N ARG A 72 -6.98 2.09 8.43
CA ARG A 72 -7.22 3.06 9.47
C ARG A 72 -5.96 3.90 9.68
N ASP A 73 -6.15 5.20 9.93
CA ASP A 73 -5.06 6.12 10.26
C ASP A 73 -5.54 7.14 11.28
N ARG A 74 -5.12 6.98 12.53
CA ARG A 74 -5.57 7.84 13.64
C ARG A 74 -5.02 9.26 13.53
N ILE A 75 -3.82 9.41 12.98
CA ILE A 75 -3.20 10.73 12.83
C ILE A 75 -3.85 11.51 11.68
N ALA A 76 -4.24 10.81 10.62
CA ALA A 76 -5.04 11.39 9.54
C ALA A 76 -6.54 11.54 9.90
N LEU A 77 -6.93 11.25 11.16
CA LEU A 77 -8.32 11.21 11.62
C LEU A 77 -9.22 10.26 10.82
N LEU A 78 -8.67 9.27 10.14
CA LEU A 78 -9.40 8.26 9.39
C LEU A 78 -9.76 7.10 10.34
N ASP A 79 -11.04 6.96 10.71
CA ASP A 79 -11.48 5.83 11.54
C ASP A 79 -11.44 4.52 10.75
N TYR A 80 -11.96 4.54 9.53
CA TYR A 80 -11.75 3.47 8.56
C TYR A 80 -11.94 3.94 7.12
N ARG A 81 -11.30 3.24 6.20
CA ARG A 81 -11.60 3.27 4.77
C ARG A 81 -11.66 1.85 4.23
N PHE A 82 -12.78 1.49 3.63
CA PHE A 82 -12.98 0.19 3.00
C PHE A 82 -13.19 0.36 1.50
N MET A 83 -12.38 -0.33 0.72
CA MET A 83 -12.31 -0.20 -0.73
C MET A 83 -12.39 -1.57 -1.44
N PRO A 84 -13.59 -2.15 -1.62
CA PRO A 84 -13.76 -3.29 -2.52
C PRO A 84 -13.72 -2.83 -3.98
N GLY A 85 -13.11 -3.62 -4.84
CA GLY A 85 -12.93 -3.27 -6.25
C GLY A 85 -12.87 -4.47 -7.17
N VAL A 86 -13.14 -4.21 -8.44
CA VAL A 86 -13.05 -5.16 -9.54
C VAL A 86 -12.38 -4.52 -10.73
N GLY A 87 -11.68 -5.30 -11.53
CA GLY A 87 -11.03 -4.74 -12.70
C GLY A 87 -10.39 -5.78 -13.60
N TYR A 88 -9.64 -5.25 -14.53
CA TYR A 88 -8.91 -6.00 -15.53
C TYR A 88 -7.43 -5.67 -15.42
N GLY A 89 -6.60 -6.69 -15.60
CA GLY A 89 -5.14 -6.55 -15.60
C GLY A 89 -4.49 -7.24 -16.80
N TYR A 90 -3.32 -6.74 -17.14
CA TYR A 90 -2.51 -7.26 -18.21
C TYR A 90 -1.06 -7.48 -17.74
N GLN A 91 -0.58 -8.73 -17.89
CA GLN A 91 0.80 -9.13 -17.61
C GLN A 91 1.65 -8.91 -18.86
N TRP A 92 2.36 -7.80 -18.93
CA TRP A 92 3.21 -7.44 -20.06
C TRP A 92 4.41 -8.37 -20.21
N ILE A 93 5.07 -8.60 -19.07
CA ILE A 93 6.26 -9.42 -18.97
C ILE A 93 6.15 -10.28 -17.71
N GLU A 94 6.34 -11.58 -17.86
CA GLU A 94 6.42 -12.55 -16.76
C GLU A 94 7.64 -13.43 -17.03
N ARG A 95 8.77 -13.10 -16.40
CA ARG A 95 10.04 -13.80 -16.51
C ARG A 95 10.64 -14.00 -15.11
N ASP A 96 11.54 -14.94 -14.95
CA ASP A 96 12.20 -15.23 -13.68
C ASP A 96 12.91 -14.00 -13.06
N ASN A 97 13.39 -13.10 -13.89
CA ASN A 97 14.13 -11.92 -13.46
C ASN A 97 13.44 -10.59 -13.72
N PHE A 98 12.30 -10.56 -14.40
CA PHE A 98 11.59 -9.32 -14.70
C PHE A 98 10.10 -9.56 -14.86
N ASN A 99 9.30 -8.89 -14.02
CA ASN A 99 7.85 -8.93 -14.08
C ASN A 99 7.31 -7.51 -14.18
N PHE A 100 6.35 -7.31 -15.10
CA PHE A 100 5.65 -6.05 -15.25
C PHE A 100 4.19 -6.30 -15.60
N SER A 101 3.30 -5.74 -14.81
CA SER A 101 1.84 -5.79 -15.04
C SER A 101 1.20 -4.43 -14.79
N THR A 102 0.05 -4.22 -15.44
CA THR A 102 -0.80 -3.05 -15.24
C THR A 102 -2.23 -3.49 -14.96
N GLU A 103 -2.95 -2.70 -14.18
CA GLU A 103 -4.32 -2.97 -13.77
C GLU A 103 -5.16 -1.70 -13.92
N ALA A 104 -6.42 -1.87 -14.34
CA ALA A 104 -7.41 -0.82 -14.38
C ALA A 104 -8.76 -1.36 -13.91
N GLY A 105 -9.49 -0.60 -13.10
CA GLY A 105 -10.76 -1.07 -12.55
C GLY A 105 -11.58 0.01 -11.89
N LEU A 106 -12.64 -0.44 -11.24
CA LEU A 106 -13.54 0.37 -10.44
C LEU A 106 -13.48 -0.10 -8.99
N THR A 107 -13.54 0.85 -8.07
CA THR A 107 -13.53 0.62 -6.64
C THR A 107 -14.64 1.45 -5.99
N TYR A 108 -15.37 0.86 -5.07
CA TYR A 108 -16.29 1.58 -4.21
C TYR A 108 -15.55 1.94 -2.93
N THR A 109 -15.46 3.23 -2.62
CA THR A 109 -14.80 3.72 -1.42
C THR A 109 -15.84 4.12 -0.40
N LYS A 110 -15.71 3.58 0.80
CA LYS A 110 -16.49 3.98 1.97
C LYS A 110 -15.52 4.35 3.09
N GLU A 111 -15.65 5.57 3.60
CA GLU A 111 -14.77 6.09 4.64
C GLU A 111 -15.53 6.83 5.73
N GLU A 112 -14.97 6.83 6.91
CA GLU A 112 -15.47 7.55 8.08
C GLU A 112 -14.28 8.22 8.79
N TYR A 113 -14.45 9.50 9.12
CA TYR A 113 -13.44 10.28 9.84
C TYR A 113 -13.79 10.40 11.33
N MET A 114 -12.74 10.57 12.17
CA MET A 114 -12.82 10.74 13.63
C MET A 114 -12.93 12.23 14.03
N ASP A 115 -13.53 13.06 13.22
CA ASP A 115 -13.83 14.44 13.54
C ASP A 115 -15.10 14.57 14.41
N GLU A 116 -15.39 15.80 14.89
CA GLU A 116 -16.53 16.05 15.78
C GLU A 116 -17.87 15.72 15.11
N ASP A 117 -17.94 15.82 13.79
CA ASP A 117 -19.15 15.56 13.01
C ASP A 117 -19.25 14.11 12.52
N GLY A 118 -18.17 13.32 12.61
CA GLY A 118 -18.11 11.92 12.16
C GLY A 118 -18.40 11.80 10.68
N GLU A 119 -17.73 12.58 9.85
CA GLU A 119 -17.99 12.66 8.42
C GLU A 119 -17.89 11.30 7.75
N LYS A 120 -18.96 10.93 7.04
CA LYS A 120 -19.04 9.66 6.29
C LYS A 120 -19.18 9.95 4.83
N ASN A 121 -18.27 9.36 4.08
CA ASN A 121 -18.25 9.51 2.64
C ASN A 121 -18.31 8.15 1.96
N ASP A 122 -19.08 8.05 0.89
CA ASP A 122 -19.10 6.90 0.02
C ASP A 122 -19.24 7.35 -1.44
N PHE A 123 -18.34 6.82 -2.28
CA PHE A 123 -18.25 7.22 -3.68
C PHE A 123 -17.56 6.16 -4.54
N MET A 124 -17.78 6.26 -5.84
CA MET A 124 -17.09 5.42 -6.83
C MET A 124 -15.76 6.03 -7.23
N THR A 125 -14.74 5.19 -7.31
CA THR A 125 -13.41 5.57 -7.80
C THR A 125 -13.00 4.69 -8.97
N ALA A 126 -12.19 5.21 -9.88
CA ALA A 126 -11.40 4.37 -10.75
C ALA A 126 -10.10 3.97 -10.04
N ARG A 127 -9.48 2.88 -10.46
CA ARG A 127 -8.18 2.44 -9.96
C ARG A 127 -7.29 2.11 -11.15
N PHE A 128 -6.10 2.71 -11.16
CA PHE A 128 -5.04 2.40 -12.10
C PHE A 128 -3.81 2.00 -11.30
N ALA A 129 -3.23 0.86 -11.60
CA ALA A 129 -2.04 0.39 -10.89
C ALA A 129 -1.04 -0.25 -11.84
N TYR A 130 0.22 -0.27 -11.42
CA TYR A 130 1.22 -1.12 -12.01
C TYR A 130 2.12 -1.75 -10.94
N HIS A 131 2.68 -2.90 -11.30
CA HIS A 131 3.64 -3.64 -10.50
C HIS A 131 4.85 -3.94 -11.37
N LEU A 132 6.03 -3.65 -10.85
CA LEU A 132 7.31 -3.91 -11.49
C LEU A 132 8.24 -4.58 -10.50
N ASP A 133 8.76 -5.75 -10.89
CA ASP A 133 9.80 -6.47 -10.18
C ASP A 133 10.97 -6.72 -11.12
N TYR A 134 12.19 -6.45 -10.66
CA TYR A 134 13.41 -6.73 -11.41
C TYR A 134 14.48 -7.36 -10.51
N THR A 135 14.88 -8.60 -10.81
CA THR A 135 15.94 -9.29 -10.10
C THR A 135 17.27 -9.06 -10.80
N VAL A 136 18.15 -8.32 -10.14
CA VAL A 136 19.52 -8.04 -10.59
C VAL A 136 20.51 -8.99 -9.89
N LEU A 137 21.64 -9.25 -10.55
CA LEU A 137 22.73 -10.09 -10.02
C LEU A 137 22.25 -11.46 -9.52
N SER A 138 21.16 -11.98 -10.12
CA SER A 138 20.51 -13.26 -9.82
C SER A 138 19.94 -13.39 -8.39
N LYS A 139 19.95 -12.35 -7.58
CA LYS A 139 19.54 -12.43 -6.17
C LYS A 139 18.87 -11.18 -5.61
N VAL A 140 19.29 -9.98 -6.01
CA VAL A 140 18.75 -8.74 -5.46
C VAL A 140 17.51 -8.35 -6.27
N LYS A 141 16.36 -8.23 -5.60
CA LYS A 141 15.10 -7.83 -6.21
C LYS A 141 14.90 -6.32 -6.00
N LEU A 142 14.73 -5.61 -7.08
CA LEU A 142 14.21 -4.25 -7.11
C LEU A 142 12.72 -4.32 -7.40
N TYR A 143 11.91 -3.53 -6.72
CA TYR A 143 10.48 -3.47 -7.01
C TYR A 143 9.96 -2.04 -6.96
N HIS A 144 8.90 -1.80 -7.72
CA HIS A 144 8.18 -0.54 -7.70
C HIS A 144 6.70 -0.80 -7.97
N ASN A 145 5.86 -0.28 -7.11
CA ASN A 145 4.41 -0.33 -7.23
C ASN A 145 3.86 1.09 -7.22
N LEU A 146 2.82 1.32 -8.02
CA LEU A 146 2.08 2.57 -8.01
C LEU A 146 0.60 2.28 -8.18
N GLU A 147 -0.20 3.01 -7.44
CA GLU A 147 -1.65 2.96 -7.50
C GLU A 147 -2.19 4.40 -7.49
N TYR A 148 -3.02 4.74 -8.48
CA TYR A 148 -3.72 6.01 -8.62
C TYR A 148 -5.22 5.76 -8.57
N ILE A 149 -5.90 6.41 -7.64
CA ILE A 149 -7.32 6.16 -7.35
C ILE A 149 -8.08 7.49 -7.39
N PRO A 150 -8.50 7.96 -8.58
CA PRO A 150 -9.33 9.16 -8.73
C PRO A 150 -10.79 8.88 -8.36
N ASN A 151 -11.41 9.84 -7.69
CA ASN A 151 -12.86 9.88 -7.48
C ASN A 151 -13.54 10.16 -8.82
N LEU A 152 -14.61 9.42 -9.14
CA LEU A 152 -15.37 9.58 -10.37
C LEU A 152 -16.44 10.68 -10.29
N GLU A 153 -16.79 11.09 -9.08
CA GLU A 153 -17.81 12.13 -8.84
C GLU A 153 -17.16 13.51 -8.68
N ASP A 154 -15.91 13.56 -8.15
CA ASP A 154 -15.13 14.78 -8.01
C ASP A 154 -13.68 14.55 -8.49
N SER A 155 -13.36 15.09 -9.65
CA SER A 155 -12.04 14.95 -10.27
C SER A 155 -10.89 15.61 -9.48
N GLY A 156 -11.21 16.49 -8.52
CA GLY A 156 -10.23 17.09 -7.60
C GLY A 156 -9.80 16.14 -6.47
N VAL A 157 -10.57 15.09 -6.22
CA VAL A 157 -10.34 14.11 -5.15
C VAL A 157 -9.67 12.85 -5.70
N PHE A 158 -8.49 12.54 -5.23
CA PHE A 158 -7.77 11.33 -5.62
C PHE A 158 -6.74 10.89 -4.57
N LEU A 159 -6.40 9.62 -4.59
CA LEU A 159 -5.33 9.03 -3.79
C LEU A 159 -4.21 8.54 -4.71
N VAL A 160 -2.96 8.67 -4.25
CA VAL A 160 -1.80 8.03 -4.86
C VAL A 160 -1.06 7.24 -3.79
N ASN A 161 -0.84 5.97 -4.05
CA ASN A 161 0.02 5.12 -3.24
C ASN A 161 1.18 4.63 -4.11
N ALA A 162 2.40 4.76 -3.63
CA ALA A 162 3.56 4.22 -4.32
C ALA A 162 4.53 3.62 -3.30
N ASP A 163 5.22 2.58 -3.71
CA ASP A 163 6.36 2.06 -2.98
C ASP A 163 7.45 1.61 -3.94
N ALA A 164 8.69 1.84 -3.53
CA ALA A 164 9.87 1.38 -4.25
C ALA A 164 10.85 0.79 -3.25
N GLY A 165 11.44 -0.34 -3.57
CA GLY A 165 12.34 -1.01 -2.64
C GLY A 165 13.36 -1.92 -3.28
N VAL A 166 14.29 -2.33 -2.42
CA VAL A 166 15.37 -3.27 -2.71
C VAL A 166 15.30 -4.39 -1.69
N GLN A 167 15.19 -5.61 -2.15
CA GLN A 167 15.26 -6.80 -1.31
C GLN A 167 16.52 -7.59 -1.64
N ALA A 168 17.44 -7.68 -0.67
CA ALA A 168 18.71 -8.36 -0.80
C ALA A 168 18.72 -9.63 0.06
N PRO A 169 18.84 -10.84 -0.49
CA PRO A 169 18.86 -12.06 0.27
C PRO A 169 20.15 -12.15 1.12
N LEU A 170 20.00 -12.40 2.41
CA LEU A 170 21.08 -12.68 3.35
C LEU A 170 21.30 -14.18 3.49
N THR A 171 20.23 -14.96 3.43
CA THR A 171 20.23 -16.43 3.43
C THR A 171 19.18 -16.94 2.43
N ALA A 172 18.96 -18.25 2.37
CA ALA A 172 17.91 -18.85 1.56
C ALA A 172 16.48 -18.42 1.98
N ARG A 173 16.31 -17.93 3.21
CA ARG A 173 14.99 -17.58 3.77
C ARG A 173 14.91 -16.17 4.36
N LEU A 174 16.02 -15.51 4.56
CA LEU A 174 16.10 -14.19 5.17
C LEU A 174 16.64 -13.19 4.17
N SER A 175 15.97 -12.07 4.02
CA SER A 175 16.38 -10.95 3.18
C SER A 175 16.38 -9.64 3.97
N LEU A 176 17.31 -8.76 3.64
CA LEU A 176 17.23 -7.36 4.01
C LEU A 176 16.29 -6.66 3.01
N ASP A 177 15.32 -5.93 3.52
CA ASP A 177 14.40 -5.12 2.72
C ASP A 177 14.58 -3.65 3.08
N SER A 178 14.74 -2.79 2.08
CA SER A 178 14.79 -1.34 2.23
C SER A 178 13.83 -0.71 1.23
N LYS A 179 12.86 0.07 1.72
CA LYS A 179 11.83 0.66 0.88
C LYS A 179 11.44 2.07 1.28
N ILE A 180 11.00 2.81 0.28
CA ILE A 180 10.31 4.09 0.43
C ILE A 180 8.83 3.82 0.15
N VAL A 181 7.96 4.27 1.06
CA VAL A 181 6.51 4.23 0.89
C VAL A 181 6.03 5.68 0.81
N TYR A 182 5.25 5.96 -0.21
CA TYR A 182 4.67 7.27 -0.47
C TYR A 182 3.15 7.15 -0.55
N ALA A 183 2.45 7.99 0.20
CA ALA A 183 1.01 8.11 0.15
C ALA A 183 0.62 9.58 -0.02
N TYR A 184 -0.31 9.85 -0.91
CA TYR A 184 -0.86 11.17 -1.16
C TYR A 184 -2.39 11.11 -1.16
N ASN A 185 -3.01 12.01 -0.41
CA ASN A 185 -4.45 12.26 -0.41
C ASN A 185 -4.70 13.70 -0.83
N SER A 186 -5.40 13.94 -1.92
CA SER A 186 -5.68 15.30 -2.42
C SER A 186 -6.68 16.05 -1.53
N SER A 187 -7.52 15.31 -0.77
CA SER A 187 -8.56 15.86 0.12
C SER A 187 -8.46 15.17 1.49
N PRO A 188 -7.43 15.46 2.30
CA PRO A 188 -7.34 14.95 3.67
C PRO A 188 -8.36 15.67 4.57
N ALA A 189 -8.58 15.14 5.78
CA ALA A 189 -9.31 15.86 6.81
C ALA A 189 -8.65 17.22 7.12
N ASP A 190 -9.42 18.15 7.68
CA ASP A 190 -8.96 19.49 8.00
C ASP A 190 -7.69 19.47 8.87
N ASP A 191 -6.78 20.39 8.58
CA ASP A 191 -5.48 20.55 9.27
C ASP A 191 -4.54 19.33 9.16
N ARG A 192 -4.76 18.44 8.19
CA ARG A 192 -3.89 17.27 7.95
C ARG A 192 -3.03 17.41 6.69
N TYR A 193 -1.86 16.78 6.73
CA TYR A 193 -0.95 16.77 5.59
C TYR A 193 -1.50 15.89 4.47
N ARG A 194 -1.28 16.33 3.22
CA ARG A 194 -1.67 15.59 2.02
C ARG A 194 -0.71 14.45 1.68
N THR A 195 0.53 14.54 2.18
CA THR A 195 1.61 13.63 1.82
C THR A 195 2.17 12.95 3.05
N ASP A 196 2.32 11.63 2.98
CA ASP A 196 3.06 10.81 3.93
C ASP A 196 4.18 10.07 3.18
N THR A 197 5.41 10.19 3.68
CA THR A 197 6.58 9.51 3.11
C THR A 197 7.35 8.81 4.22
N ARG A 198 7.51 7.50 4.07
CA ARG A 198 8.21 6.66 5.05
C ARG A 198 9.39 5.94 4.42
N TYR A 199 10.51 5.92 5.12
CA TYR A 199 11.70 5.15 4.78
C TYR A 199 11.79 3.98 5.75
N LEU A 200 11.69 2.76 5.23
CA LEU A 200 11.64 1.55 6.02
C LEU A 200 12.83 0.66 5.68
N VAL A 201 13.50 0.16 6.71
CA VAL A 201 14.55 -0.86 6.58
C VAL A 201 14.22 -1.97 7.56
N GLY A 202 14.18 -3.19 7.09
CA GLY A 202 13.78 -4.33 7.89
C GLY A 202 14.30 -5.66 7.35
N LEU A 203 13.89 -6.72 8.02
CA LEU A 203 14.17 -8.08 7.61
C LEU A 203 12.86 -8.72 7.13
N SER A 204 12.90 -9.38 5.98
CA SER A 204 11.79 -10.16 5.45
C SER A 204 12.13 -11.65 5.44
N TRP A 205 11.16 -12.45 5.86
CA TRP A 205 11.29 -13.91 5.88
C TRP A 205 10.51 -14.51 4.73
N LEU A 206 11.20 -15.36 3.93
CA LEU A 206 10.62 -16.11 2.80
C LEU A 206 10.25 -17.52 3.26
N PHE A 207 9.02 -17.93 3.01
CA PHE A 207 8.49 -19.26 3.36
C PHE A 207 8.57 -20.23 2.19
#